data_631c56c1ba05cf937115e008b070b46c
#
_entry.id   631c56c1ba05cf937115e008b070b46c
#
_cell.length_a   1.000
_cell.length_b   1.000
_cell.length_c   1.000
_cell.angle_alpha   90.00
_cell.angle_beta   90.00
_cell.angle_gamma   90.00
#
_symmetry.space_group_name_H-M   'P 1'
#
loop_
_entity.id
_entity.type
_entity.pdbx_description
1 polymer ?
#
loop_
_entity_poly.entity_id
_entity_poly.type
_entity_poly.pdbx_seq_one_letter_code
_entity_poly.pdbx_strand_id
1 'polypeptide(L)'
;KVLGVTKVATNVTGRHQILMGVTEELNHMSEELSNRAEVGIKRSEDLLERIDEIAAGSRENTNTLESLQKQADSVKGIVQTIREIAAQTNLLALNAAIEAARAGEHGRGFNVVAQEVRKLAGRVEASIVEVRENIEGIAKQVDKVTASNSHSQTVIEKSQEEVRTALEEFKDISTASEKLEHQTKEFSKLI
;
A
#
# COMPACT_ATOMS: atom_id res chain seq x y z
N LYS A 1 32.67 31.99 -80.84
CA LYS A 1 32.11 30.81 -81.57
C LYS A 1 31.76 29.78 -80.53
N VAL A 2 30.45 29.50 -80.28
CA VAL A 2 30.00 28.36 -79.50
C VAL A 2 30.20 27.13 -80.38
N LEU A 3 30.98 26.16 -79.91
CA LEU A 3 31.35 24.97 -80.68
C LEU A 3 30.36 23.79 -80.50
N GLY A 4 29.48 23.88 -79.51
CA GLY A 4 28.46 22.89 -79.28
C GLY A 4 27.82 23.04 -77.85
N VAL A 5 26.66 22.51 -77.73
CA VAL A 5 25.96 22.41 -76.40
C VAL A 5 25.69 20.94 -76.16
N THR A 6 26.22 20.41 -75.05
CA THR A 6 25.93 19.05 -74.61
C THR A 6 24.86 19.10 -73.50
N LYS A 7 23.74 18.40 -73.70
CA LYS A 7 22.69 18.25 -72.72
C LYS A 7 22.80 16.86 -72.13
N VAL A 8 23.03 16.79 -70.84
CA VAL A 8 23.00 15.53 -70.03
C VAL A 8 21.65 15.44 -69.30
N ALA A 9 20.94 14.38 -69.54
CA ALA A 9 19.69 14.10 -68.82
C ALA A 9 19.83 12.79 -68.00
N THR A 10 19.55 12.85 -66.71
CA THR A 10 19.56 11.68 -65.82
C THR A 10 18.15 11.31 -65.55
N ASN A 11 17.78 10.02 -65.67
CA ASN A 11 16.45 9.51 -65.27
C ASN A 11 16.44 9.32 -63.76
N VAL A 12 15.63 10.15 -63.09
CA VAL A 12 15.49 10.16 -61.61
C VAL A 12 14.18 9.52 -61.14
N THR A 13 13.34 8.98 -62.04
CA THR A 13 12.01 8.47 -61.77
C THR A 13 12.00 7.36 -60.70
N GLY A 14 12.92 6.38 -60.83
CA GLY A 14 13.00 5.29 -59.85
C GLY A 14 13.42 5.78 -58.46
N ARG A 15 14.34 6.77 -58.42
CA ARG A 15 14.75 7.37 -57.13
C ARG A 15 13.61 8.16 -56.49
N HIS A 16 12.85 8.90 -57.27
CA HIS A 16 11.69 9.65 -56.80
C HIS A 16 10.60 8.72 -56.23
N GLN A 17 10.29 7.61 -56.90
CA GLN A 17 9.33 6.61 -56.42
C GLN A 17 9.75 5.98 -55.07
N ILE A 18 11.03 5.64 -54.93
CA ILE A 18 11.57 5.10 -53.67
C ILE A 18 11.46 6.13 -52.56
N LEU A 19 11.81 7.39 -52.81
CA LEU A 19 11.75 8.46 -51.82
C LEU A 19 10.28 8.74 -51.37
N MET A 20 9.35 8.74 -52.33
CA MET A 20 7.91 8.88 -51.98
C MET A 20 7.42 7.73 -51.08
N GLY A 21 7.78 6.47 -51.42
CA GLY A 21 7.42 5.31 -50.59
C GLY A 21 7.99 5.40 -49.17
N VAL A 22 9.26 5.79 -49.02
CA VAL A 22 9.88 6.00 -47.69
C VAL A 22 9.19 7.13 -46.92
N THR A 23 8.82 8.21 -47.59
CA THR A 23 8.12 9.33 -46.97
C THR A 23 6.74 8.94 -46.46
N GLU A 24 5.98 8.14 -47.21
CA GLU A 24 4.68 7.61 -46.81
C GLU A 24 4.81 6.66 -45.64
N GLU A 25 5.80 5.78 -45.62
CA GLU A 25 6.10 4.88 -44.51
C GLU A 25 6.48 5.64 -43.23
N LEU A 26 7.31 6.70 -43.34
CA LEU A 26 7.70 7.56 -42.23
C LEU A 26 6.49 8.32 -41.64
N ASN A 27 5.59 8.82 -42.50
CA ASN A 27 4.36 9.46 -42.04
C ASN A 27 3.48 8.47 -41.27
N HIS A 28 3.24 7.28 -41.78
CA HIS A 28 2.46 6.25 -41.09
C HIS A 28 3.08 5.85 -39.75
N MET A 29 4.41 5.68 -39.73
CA MET A 29 5.14 5.36 -38.51
C MET A 29 5.04 6.48 -37.47
N SER A 30 5.08 7.73 -37.89
CA SER A 30 4.92 8.90 -37.04
C SER A 30 3.51 8.94 -36.41
N GLU A 31 2.45 8.73 -37.21
CA GLU A 31 1.08 8.66 -36.72
C GLU A 31 0.89 7.50 -35.70
N GLU A 32 1.46 6.34 -36.00
CA GLU A 32 1.39 5.19 -35.07
C GLU A 32 2.10 5.48 -33.76
N LEU A 33 3.30 6.10 -33.80
CA LEU A 33 4.04 6.47 -32.61
C LEU A 33 3.28 7.50 -31.76
N SER A 34 2.70 8.52 -32.41
CA SER A 34 1.88 9.54 -31.74
C SER A 34 0.69 8.90 -31.02
N ASN A 35 -0.04 8.02 -31.70
CA ASN A 35 -1.19 7.33 -31.11
C ASN A 35 -0.78 6.41 -29.93
N ARG A 36 0.32 5.68 -30.07
CA ARG A 36 0.87 4.85 -28.97
C ARG A 36 1.30 5.70 -27.77
N ALA A 37 1.89 6.86 -28.02
CA ALA A 37 2.28 7.80 -26.95
C ALA A 37 1.05 8.35 -26.23
N GLU A 38 -0.01 8.75 -26.95
CA GLU A 38 -1.26 9.22 -26.37
C GLU A 38 -1.91 8.16 -25.48
N VAL A 39 -1.98 6.92 -25.95
CA VAL A 39 -2.46 5.78 -25.14
C VAL A 39 -1.58 5.55 -23.92
N GLY A 40 -0.26 5.70 -24.05
CA GLY A 40 0.69 5.59 -22.96
C GLY A 40 0.48 6.67 -21.89
N ILE A 41 0.29 7.93 -22.31
CA ILE A 41 -0.01 9.06 -21.45
C ILE A 41 -1.27 8.77 -20.64
N LYS A 42 -2.38 8.44 -21.31
CA LYS A 42 -3.66 8.16 -20.66
C LYS A 42 -3.55 7.01 -19.64
N ARG A 43 -2.87 5.93 -20.00
CA ARG A 43 -2.66 4.81 -19.07
C ARG A 43 -1.82 5.20 -17.85
N SER A 44 -0.82 6.06 -18.04
CA SER A 44 0.01 6.56 -16.94
C SER A 44 -0.77 7.46 -16.00
N GLU A 45 -1.68 8.31 -16.53
CA GLU A 45 -2.59 9.13 -15.74
C GLU A 45 -3.57 8.27 -14.94
N ASP A 46 -4.21 7.28 -15.57
CA ASP A 46 -5.09 6.31 -14.90
C ASP A 46 -4.35 5.52 -13.79
N LEU A 47 -3.06 5.19 -14.02
CA LEU A 47 -2.24 4.52 -13.02
C LEU A 47 -1.92 5.44 -11.83
N LEU A 48 -1.61 6.72 -12.05
CA LEU A 48 -1.37 7.68 -10.97
C LEU A 48 -2.62 7.83 -10.09
N GLU A 49 -3.81 7.94 -10.69
CA GLU A 49 -5.06 8.01 -9.92
C GLU A 49 -5.25 6.77 -9.02
N ARG A 50 -5.03 5.57 -9.57
CA ARG A 50 -5.13 4.32 -8.78
C ARG A 50 -4.08 4.23 -7.67
N ILE A 51 -2.86 4.70 -7.93
CA ILE A 51 -1.81 4.73 -6.91
C ILE A 51 -2.17 5.71 -5.80
N ASP A 52 -2.80 6.84 -6.12
CA ASP A 52 -3.29 7.80 -5.13
C ASP A 52 -4.41 7.21 -4.25
N GLU A 53 -5.32 6.42 -4.82
CA GLU A 53 -6.34 5.66 -4.07
C GLU A 53 -5.69 4.65 -3.11
N ILE A 54 -4.68 3.91 -3.58
CA ILE A 54 -3.93 2.95 -2.74
C ILE A 54 -3.20 3.70 -1.61
N ALA A 55 -2.61 4.85 -1.91
CA ALA A 55 -1.96 5.70 -0.90
C ALA A 55 -2.94 6.18 0.17
N ALA A 56 -4.16 6.57 -0.23
CA ALA A 56 -5.21 6.96 0.70
C ALA A 56 -5.62 5.78 1.60
N GLY A 57 -5.85 4.60 1.04
CA GLY A 57 -6.15 3.38 1.79
C GLY A 57 -5.04 2.97 2.76
N SER A 58 -3.78 3.13 2.35
CA SER A 58 -2.62 2.85 3.22
C SER A 58 -2.57 3.81 4.43
N ARG A 59 -2.92 5.09 4.25
CA ARG A 59 -3.03 6.06 5.34
C ARG A 59 -4.18 5.72 6.30
N GLU A 60 -5.33 5.31 5.78
CA GLU A 60 -6.45 4.87 6.60
C GLU A 60 -6.11 3.62 7.42
N ASN A 61 -5.38 2.67 6.83
CA ASN A 61 -4.86 1.51 7.53
C ASN A 61 -3.94 1.92 8.70
N THR A 62 -3.06 2.91 8.51
CA THR A 62 -2.20 3.43 9.59
C THR A 62 -3.04 3.94 10.77
N ASN A 63 -4.07 4.76 10.50
CA ASN A 63 -4.96 5.28 11.55
C ASN A 63 -5.71 4.16 12.29
N THR A 64 -6.14 3.14 11.55
CA THR A 64 -6.82 1.97 12.11
C THR A 64 -5.88 1.17 13.02
N LEU A 65 -4.63 0.95 12.60
CA LEU A 65 -3.62 0.26 13.40
C LEU A 65 -3.26 1.02 14.68
N GLU A 66 -3.13 2.34 14.60
CA GLU A 66 -2.94 3.17 15.81
C GLU A 66 -4.12 3.07 16.78
N SER A 67 -5.34 3.02 16.27
CA SER A 67 -6.53 2.82 17.09
C SER A 67 -6.54 1.45 17.76
N LEU A 68 -6.19 0.40 17.01
CA LEU A 68 -6.07 -0.96 17.55
C LEU A 68 -5.00 -1.07 18.63
N GLN A 69 -3.86 -0.41 18.46
CA GLN A 69 -2.81 -0.36 19.47
C GLN A 69 -3.31 0.28 20.78
N LYS A 70 -3.98 1.42 20.67
CA LYS A 70 -4.58 2.10 21.83
C LYS A 70 -5.63 1.24 22.53
N GLN A 71 -6.44 0.49 21.77
CA GLN A 71 -7.41 -0.43 22.33
C GLN A 71 -6.74 -1.60 23.06
N ALA A 72 -5.70 -2.20 22.49
CA ALA A 72 -4.93 -3.26 23.12
C ALA A 72 -4.30 -2.79 24.45
N ASP A 73 -3.73 -1.59 24.47
CA ASP A 73 -3.17 -1.01 25.71
C ASP A 73 -4.25 -0.72 26.76
N SER A 74 -5.43 -0.25 26.35
CA SER A 74 -6.58 -0.05 27.24
C SER A 74 -7.05 -1.36 27.87
N VAL A 75 -7.19 -2.43 27.06
CA VAL A 75 -7.58 -3.76 27.55
C VAL A 75 -6.53 -4.31 28.50
N LYS A 76 -5.23 -4.09 28.24
CA LYS A 76 -4.14 -4.47 29.16
C LYS A 76 -4.28 -3.80 30.52
N GLY A 77 -4.67 -2.51 30.55
CA GLY A 77 -4.97 -1.80 31.81
C GLY A 77 -6.14 -2.41 32.56
N ILE A 78 -7.24 -2.75 31.86
CA ILE A 78 -8.41 -3.40 32.45
C ILE A 78 -8.04 -4.77 33.05
N VAL A 79 -7.28 -5.57 32.31
CA VAL A 79 -6.80 -6.89 32.74
C VAL A 79 -5.96 -6.79 34.01
N GLN A 80 -5.10 -5.76 34.10
CA GLN A 80 -4.32 -5.50 35.31
C GLN A 80 -5.23 -5.18 36.51
N THR A 81 -6.24 -4.33 36.34
CA THR A 81 -7.23 -4.01 37.39
C THR A 81 -8.00 -5.25 37.83
N ILE A 82 -8.43 -6.11 36.90
CA ILE A 82 -9.14 -7.36 37.27
C ILE A 82 -8.22 -8.30 38.05
N ARG A 83 -6.93 -8.36 37.71
CA ARG A 83 -5.94 -9.15 38.45
C ARG A 83 -5.83 -8.66 39.91
N GLU A 84 -5.78 -7.35 40.10
CA GLU A 84 -5.70 -6.76 41.44
C GLU A 84 -6.97 -7.06 42.26
N ILE A 85 -8.15 -6.98 41.64
CA ILE A 85 -9.43 -7.35 42.28
C ILE A 85 -9.44 -8.85 42.62
N ALA A 86 -8.98 -9.73 41.75
CA ALA A 86 -8.90 -11.16 42.01
C ALA A 86 -7.98 -11.48 43.20
N ALA A 87 -6.80 -10.84 43.23
CA ALA A 87 -5.84 -10.98 44.33
C ALA A 87 -6.43 -10.48 45.67
N GLN A 88 -7.12 -9.32 45.69
CA GLN A 88 -7.81 -8.81 46.86
C GLN A 88 -8.95 -9.77 47.30
N THR A 89 -9.72 -10.28 46.35
CA THR A 89 -10.82 -11.24 46.65
C THR A 89 -10.27 -12.54 47.24
N ASN A 90 -9.13 -13.03 46.72
CA ASN A 90 -8.45 -14.20 47.28
C ASN A 90 -7.99 -13.98 48.74
N LEU A 91 -7.43 -12.79 49.01
CA LEU A 91 -7.03 -12.40 50.39
C LEU A 91 -8.24 -12.27 51.31
N LEU A 92 -9.33 -11.64 50.88
CA LEU A 92 -10.57 -11.52 51.64
C LEU A 92 -11.19 -12.90 51.95
N ALA A 93 -11.23 -13.78 50.97
CA ALA A 93 -11.70 -15.15 51.11
C ALA A 93 -10.83 -15.96 52.11
N LEU A 94 -9.51 -15.78 52.04
CA LEU A 94 -8.59 -16.39 53.00
C LEU A 94 -8.86 -15.92 54.42
N ASN A 95 -9.01 -14.62 54.63
CA ASN A 95 -9.31 -14.06 55.96
C ASN A 95 -10.68 -14.55 56.48
N ALA A 96 -11.69 -14.62 55.60
CA ALA A 96 -13.02 -15.17 55.96
C ALA A 96 -12.93 -16.67 56.33
N ALA A 97 -12.14 -17.47 55.62
CA ALA A 97 -11.91 -18.88 55.95
C ALA A 97 -11.21 -19.05 57.31
N ILE A 98 -10.23 -18.20 57.61
CA ILE A 98 -9.54 -18.20 58.92
C ILE A 98 -10.53 -17.89 60.07
N GLU A 99 -11.35 -16.85 59.90
CA GLU A 99 -12.29 -16.45 60.93
C GLU A 99 -13.44 -17.48 61.07
N ALA A 100 -13.89 -18.09 59.99
CA ALA A 100 -14.83 -19.20 60.00
C ALA A 100 -14.27 -20.42 60.76
N ALA A 101 -13.00 -20.75 60.56
CA ALA A 101 -12.32 -21.81 61.30
C ALA A 101 -12.24 -21.48 62.83
N ARG A 102 -12.00 -20.21 63.12
CA ARG A 102 -11.94 -19.71 64.52
C ARG A 102 -13.28 -19.79 65.26
N ALA A 103 -14.43 -19.66 64.55
CA ALA A 103 -15.76 -19.81 65.04
C ALA A 103 -16.23 -21.26 65.31
N GLY A 104 -15.41 -22.26 64.94
CA GLY A 104 -15.67 -23.68 65.16
C GLY A 104 -16.93 -24.17 64.44
N GLU A 105 -17.79 -24.90 65.19
CA GLU A 105 -19.02 -25.45 64.62
C GLU A 105 -19.98 -24.40 64.05
N HIS A 106 -20.00 -23.19 64.59
CA HIS A 106 -20.82 -22.09 64.09
C HIS A 106 -20.32 -21.49 62.78
N GLY A 107 -19.05 -21.71 62.44
CA GLY A 107 -18.40 -21.19 61.21
C GLY A 107 -18.44 -22.13 60.01
N ARG A 108 -18.88 -23.39 60.12
CA ARG A 108 -18.80 -24.40 59.06
C ARG A 108 -19.39 -23.96 57.73
N GLY A 109 -20.60 -23.38 57.74
CA GLY A 109 -21.24 -22.91 56.49
C GLY A 109 -20.46 -21.76 55.83
N PHE A 110 -19.94 -20.81 56.63
CA PHE A 110 -19.10 -19.71 56.11
C PHE A 110 -17.77 -20.19 55.57
N ASN A 111 -17.15 -21.22 56.15
CA ASN A 111 -15.90 -21.78 55.63
C ASN A 111 -16.08 -22.37 54.24
N VAL A 112 -17.19 -23.07 53.97
CA VAL A 112 -17.48 -23.60 52.62
C VAL A 112 -17.59 -22.49 51.59
N VAL A 113 -18.30 -21.40 51.91
CA VAL A 113 -18.44 -20.24 51.01
C VAL A 113 -17.08 -19.56 50.78
N ALA A 114 -16.31 -19.34 51.84
CA ALA A 114 -15.00 -18.72 51.76
C ALA A 114 -14.03 -19.54 50.86
N GLN A 115 -14.02 -20.86 50.99
CA GLN A 115 -13.23 -21.73 50.14
C GLN A 115 -13.68 -21.68 48.68
N GLU A 116 -14.97 -21.62 48.39
CA GLU A 116 -15.47 -21.53 47.02
C GLU A 116 -15.15 -20.16 46.38
N VAL A 117 -15.27 -19.05 47.13
CA VAL A 117 -14.84 -17.72 46.69
C VAL A 117 -13.33 -17.69 46.38
N ARG A 118 -12.53 -18.31 47.26
CA ARG A 118 -11.07 -18.42 47.03
C ARG A 118 -10.75 -19.18 45.78
N LYS A 119 -11.43 -20.31 45.54
CA LYS A 119 -11.28 -21.11 44.31
C LYS A 119 -11.67 -20.34 43.05
N LEU A 120 -12.77 -19.55 43.16
CA LEU A 120 -13.21 -18.68 42.06
C LEU A 120 -12.17 -17.60 41.74
N ALA A 121 -11.62 -16.93 42.76
CA ALA A 121 -10.55 -15.94 42.58
C ALA A 121 -9.31 -16.53 41.90
N GLY A 122 -8.90 -17.75 42.27
CA GLY A 122 -7.80 -18.45 41.63
C GLY A 122 -8.09 -18.81 40.16
N ARG A 123 -9.34 -19.16 39.83
CA ARG A 123 -9.73 -19.38 38.41
C ARG A 123 -9.71 -18.10 37.61
N VAL A 124 -10.12 -16.98 38.18
CA VAL A 124 -10.04 -15.65 37.55
C VAL A 124 -8.58 -15.28 37.27
N GLU A 125 -7.67 -15.46 38.25
CA GLU A 125 -6.23 -15.24 38.03
C GLU A 125 -5.66 -16.07 36.86
N ALA A 126 -6.03 -17.35 36.77
CA ALA A 126 -5.60 -18.21 35.67
C ALA A 126 -6.12 -17.71 34.30
N SER A 127 -7.40 -17.34 34.24
CA SER A 127 -8.00 -16.79 33.01
C SER A 127 -7.35 -15.46 32.58
N ILE A 128 -6.95 -14.63 33.54
CA ILE A 128 -6.26 -13.36 33.28
C ILE A 128 -4.90 -13.59 32.59
N VAL A 129 -4.18 -14.64 32.96
CA VAL A 129 -2.90 -14.96 32.28
C VAL A 129 -3.14 -15.23 30.79
N GLU A 130 -4.14 -16.04 30.48
CA GLU A 130 -4.51 -16.37 29.09
C GLU A 130 -4.95 -15.13 28.30
N VAL A 131 -5.80 -14.29 28.90
CA VAL A 131 -6.23 -13.03 28.26
C VAL A 131 -5.04 -12.12 27.99
N ARG A 132 -4.11 -12.00 28.93
CA ARG A 132 -2.89 -11.18 28.76
C ARG A 132 -2.03 -11.69 27.61
N GLU A 133 -1.82 -13.01 27.52
CA GLU A 133 -1.06 -13.60 26.40
C GLU A 133 -1.71 -13.32 25.06
N ASN A 134 -3.04 -13.38 24.99
CA ASN A 134 -3.79 -13.05 23.77
C ASN A 134 -3.63 -11.57 23.39
N ILE A 135 -3.68 -10.65 24.34
CA ILE A 135 -3.48 -9.21 24.07
C ILE A 135 -2.05 -8.92 23.63
N GLU A 136 -1.05 -9.55 24.25
CA GLU A 136 0.34 -9.42 23.83
C GLU A 136 0.54 -9.99 22.40
N GLY A 137 -0.18 -11.04 22.05
CA GLY A 137 -0.25 -11.59 20.70
C GLY A 137 -0.84 -10.60 19.70
N ILE A 138 -1.96 -9.94 20.06
CA ILE A 138 -2.59 -8.90 19.23
C ILE A 138 -1.62 -7.72 19.02
N ALA A 139 -0.99 -7.20 20.08
CA ALA A 139 -0.04 -6.11 19.98
C ALA A 139 1.11 -6.43 19.01
N LYS A 140 1.72 -7.61 19.12
CA LYS A 140 2.76 -8.07 18.19
C LYS A 140 2.28 -8.14 16.74
N GLN A 141 1.02 -8.55 16.53
CA GLN A 141 0.44 -8.61 15.20
C GLN A 141 0.21 -7.22 14.62
N VAL A 142 -0.26 -6.27 15.44
CA VAL A 142 -0.42 -4.86 15.07
C VAL A 142 0.94 -4.27 14.67
N ASP A 143 1.99 -4.48 15.45
CA ASP A 143 3.35 -4.02 15.12
C ASP A 143 3.83 -4.57 13.77
N LYS A 144 3.60 -5.85 13.52
CA LYS A 144 3.97 -6.49 12.25
C LYS A 144 3.22 -5.90 11.05
N VAL A 145 1.91 -5.67 11.19
CA VAL A 145 1.09 -5.08 10.12
C VAL A 145 1.48 -3.63 9.90
N THR A 146 1.79 -2.87 10.96
CA THR A 146 2.29 -1.49 10.89
C THR A 146 3.59 -1.41 10.09
N ALA A 147 4.55 -2.29 10.38
CA ALA A 147 5.80 -2.35 9.63
C ALA A 147 5.57 -2.70 8.15
N SER A 148 4.66 -3.64 7.86
CA SER A 148 4.28 -3.99 6.48
C SER A 148 3.60 -2.83 5.75
N ASN A 149 2.72 -2.10 6.43
CA ASN A 149 2.03 -0.94 5.85
C ASN A 149 3.01 0.21 5.56
N SER A 150 3.99 0.46 6.44
CA SER A 150 5.06 1.44 6.20
C SER A 150 5.91 1.07 4.98
N HIS A 151 6.25 -0.21 4.81
CA HIS A 151 6.93 -0.68 3.61
C HIS A 151 6.09 -0.46 2.35
N SER A 152 4.78 -0.75 2.42
CA SER A 152 3.85 -0.51 1.31
C SER A 152 3.82 0.96 0.91
N GLN A 153 3.85 1.90 1.86
CA GLN A 153 3.91 3.35 1.58
C GLN A 153 5.17 3.72 0.78
N THR A 154 6.34 3.17 1.14
CA THR A 154 7.57 3.39 0.39
C THR A 154 7.48 2.87 -1.04
N VAL A 155 6.85 1.69 -1.23
CA VAL A 155 6.63 1.12 -2.58
C VAL A 155 5.68 1.99 -3.40
N ILE A 156 4.61 2.52 -2.78
CA ILE A 156 3.65 3.44 -3.41
C ILE A 156 4.36 4.70 -3.91
N GLU A 157 5.16 5.36 -3.06
CA GLU A 157 5.91 6.57 -3.42
C GLU A 157 6.86 6.32 -4.61
N LYS A 158 7.57 5.18 -4.57
CA LYS A 158 8.43 4.79 -5.66
C LYS A 158 7.67 4.52 -6.96
N SER A 159 6.51 3.85 -6.87
CA SER A 159 5.67 3.59 -8.03
C SER A 159 5.12 4.88 -8.64
N GLN A 160 4.75 5.88 -7.82
CA GLN A 160 4.34 7.20 -8.31
C GLN A 160 5.45 7.87 -9.13
N GLU A 161 6.68 7.82 -8.65
CA GLU A 161 7.83 8.40 -9.35
C GLU A 161 8.11 7.69 -10.68
N GLU A 162 8.09 6.36 -10.68
CA GLU A 162 8.29 5.56 -11.90
C GLU A 162 7.22 5.84 -12.96
N VAL A 163 5.93 5.98 -12.55
CA VAL A 163 4.84 6.30 -13.48
C VAL A 163 4.94 7.75 -13.99
N ARG A 164 5.36 8.70 -13.16
CA ARG A 164 5.61 10.08 -13.61
C ARG A 164 6.72 10.13 -14.65
N THR A 165 7.80 9.39 -14.43
CA THR A 165 8.88 9.29 -15.41
C THR A 165 8.38 8.70 -16.75
N ALA A 166 7.60 7.61 -16.69
CA ALA A 166 6.99 7.03 -17.88
C ALA A 166 6.05 8.01 -18.61
N LEU A 167 5.29 8.82 -17.86
CA LEU A 167 4.43 9.87 -18.42
C LEU A 167 5.25 10.93 -19.19
N GLU A 168 6.37 11.36 -18.65
CA GLU A 168 7.29 12.29 -19.31
C GLU A 168 7.88 11.67 -20.58
N GLU A 169 8.33 10.42 -20.51
CA GLU A 169 8.86 9.70 -21.69
C GLU A 169 7.83 9.58 -22.81
N PHE A 170 6.56 9.29 -22.51
CA PHE A 170 5.49 9.27 -23.52
C PHE A 170 5.22 10.65 -24.12
N LYS A 171 5.28 11.73 -23.34
CA LYS A 171 5.17 13.09 -23.87
C LYS A 171 6.32 13.44 -24.82
N ASP A 172 7.53 13.01 -24.49
CA ASP A 172 8.69 13.20 -25.34
C ASP A 172 8.55 12.41 -26.66
N ILE A 173 8.04 11.17 -26.61
CA ILE A 173 7.74 10.37 -27.80
C ILE A 173 6.68 11.07 -28.66
N SER A 174 5.60 11.61 -28.07
CA SER A 174 4.58 12.36 -28.80
C SER A 174 5.18 13.56 -29.52
N THR A 175 5.97 14.36 -28.81
CA THR A 175 6.66 15.54 -29.38
C THR A 175 7.63 15.17 -30.50
N ALA A 176 8.38 14.08 -30.32
CA ALA A 176 9.30 13.58 -31.35
C ALA A 176 8.56 13.09 -32.60
N SER A 177 7.39 12.45 -32.42
CA SER A 177 6.53 12.00 -33.51
C SER A 177 5.96 13.16 -34.29
N GLU A 178 5.46 14.21 -33.66
CA GLU A 178 4.98 15.42 -34.32
C GLU A 178 6.09 16.10 -35.15
N LYS A 179 7.30 16.16 -34.59
CA LYS A 179 8.46 16.71 -35.30
C LYS A 179 8.84 15.86 -36.51
N LEU A 180 8.78 14.53 -36.37
CA LEU A 180 9.06 13.62 -37.50
C LEU A 180 8.01 13.81 -38.61
N GLU A 181 6.73 13.88 -38.28
CA GLU A 181 5.64 14.15 -39.21
C GLU A 181 5.87 15.45 -39.97
N HIS A 182 6.21 16.52 -39.25
CA HIS A 182 6.49 17.82 -39.86
C HIS A 182 7.69 17.74 -40.83
N GLN A 183 8.79 17.12 -40.40
CA GLN A 183 9.98 16.99 -41.25
C GLN A 183 9.68 16.13 -42.50
N THR A 184 8.89 15.09 -42.36
CA THR A 184 8.50 14.23 -43.48
C THR A 184 7.62 14.98 -44.48
N LYS A 185 6.66 15.81 -44.00
CA LYS A 185 5.85 16.68 -44.85
C LYS A 185 6.70 17.75 -45.61
N GLU A 186 7.68 18.34 -44.93
CA GLU A 186 8.58 19.29 -45.58
C GLU A 186 9.46 18.58 -46.65
N PHE A 187 9.96 17.38 -46.34
CA PHE A 187 10.74 16.59 -47.28
C PHE A 187 9.92 16.20 -48.51
N SER A 188 8.63 15.83 -48.31
CA SER A 188 7.72 15.50 -49.42
C SER A 188 7.49 16.67 -50.41
N LYS A 189 7.66 17.93 -49.98
CA LYS A 189 7.54 19.10 -50.85
C LYS A 189 8.77 19.33 -51.70
N LEU A 190 9.90 18.75 -51.36
CA LEU A 190 11.19 18.91 -52.05
C LEU A 190 11.45 17.83 -53.11
N ILE A 191 10.63 16.78 -53.09
CA ILE A 191 10.69 15.65 -54.02
C ILE A 191 9.73 15.91 -55.20
#